data_30c2e149cb1f28b793d61b5207a0eefb
#
_entry.id   30c2e149cb1f28b793d61b5207a0eefb
#
_cell.length_a   1.000
_cell.length_b   1.000
_cell.length_c   1.000
_cell.angle_alpha   90.00
_cell.angle_beta   90.00
_cell.angle_gamma   90.00
#
_symmetry.space_group_name_H-M   'P 1'
#
loop_
_entity.id
_entity.type
_entity.pdbx_description
1 polymer ?
#
loop_
_entity_poly.entity_id
_entity_poly.type
_entity_poly.pdbx_seq_one_letter_code
_entity_poly.pdbx_strand_id
1 'polypeptide(L)'
;MIQAPPPPPPVEASAFTREGSEQSVATDTGLRVAAALTDAQVKVDSSFRGASIVLYGAVFNPSDQPADVVVVVRGPDAPVRLVRKTRTLGVWLNSRPVLFEGAPGFYMTASTRPLSDIADFGQLRRLGVGVDHLRIDAPDEQRTVTRYGVRDVVISRLGEDYLDWRRAVIRLKEAAALYNTDPDGVSFVDKGLFRAEVELPASAPTGRYYAEVWLFREGEPASVSNLTLTVEKVGFERDIYEFAHRHPWLYGVLCVLLAAATGYGASRVFRRVG
;
A
#
# COMPACT_ATOMS: atom_id res chain seq x y z
N MET A 1 4.55 54.78 -37.10
CA MET A 1 5.47 53.64 -36.86
C MET A 1 5.43 53.35 -35.37
N ILE A 2 4.69 52.32 -34.95
CA ILE A 2 4.57 51.90 -33.55
C ILE A 2 5.53 50.72 -33.41
N GLN A 3 6.57 50.91 -32.61
CA GLN A 3 7.63 49.94 -32.36
C GLN A 3 7.09 48.88 -31.37
N ALA A 4 7.11 47.60 -31.76
CA ALA A 4 6.69 46.49 -30.90
C ALA A 4 7.66 46.35 -29.70
N PRO A 5 7.16 45.97 -28.51
CA PRO A 5 8.00 45.78 -27.36
C PRO A 5 8.91 44.54 -27.53
N PRO A 6 10.10 44.55 -26.91
CA PRO A 6 11.04 43.44 -27.02
C PRO A 6 10.48 42.17 -26.32
N PRO A 7 10.87 40.96 -26.81
CA PRO A 7 10.46 39.73 -26.22
C PRO A 7 11.07 39.58 -24.80
N PRO A 8 10.33 38.91 -23.87
CA PRO A 8 10.86 38.65 -22.53
C PRO A 8 12.07 37.71 -22.58
N PRO A 9 13.01 37.82 -21.63
CA PRO A 9 14.17 36.96 -21.56
C PRO A 9 13.77 35.50 -21.32
N PRO A 10 14.56 34.53 -21.81
CA PRO A 10 14.30 33.13 -21.59
C PRO A 10 14.36 32.81 -20.08
N VAL A 11 13.30 32.22 -19.57
CA VAL A 11 13.28 31.70 -18.21
C VAL A 11 14.19 30.47 -18.20
N GLU A 12 15.35 30.58 -17.58
CA GLU A 12 16.19 29.44 -17.25
C GLU A 12 15.38 28.50 -16.36
N ALA A 13 15.01 27.36 -16.91
CA ALA A 13 14.45 26.24 -16.16
C ALA A 13 15.57 25.70 -15.27
N SER A 14 15.72 26.25 -14.08
CA SER A 14 16.46 25.62 -13.01
C SER A 14 15.79 24.29 -12.71
N ALA A 15 16.44 23.22 -13.15
CA ALA A 15 16.11 21.84 -12.81
C ALA A 15 16.19 21.70 -11.28
N PHE A 16 15.06 21.90 -10.61
CA PHE A 16 14.88 21.45 -9.24
C PHE A 16 14.69 19.93 -9.29
N THR A 17 15.80 19.22 -9.16
CA THR A 17 15.78 17.84 -8.68
C THR A 17 15.23 17.86 -7.26
N ARG A 18 13.93 17.69 -7.12
CA ARG A 18 13.30 17.40 -5.83
C ARG A 18 13.58 15.94 -5.49
N GLU A 19 14.72 15.68 -4.92
CA GLU A 19 14.91 14.55 -4.00
C GLU A 19 13.90 14.67 -2.87
N GLY A 20 13.30 13.53 -2.50
CA GLY A 20 12.17 13.39 -1.61
C GLY A 20 12.15 14.37 -0.43
N SER A 21 11.31 15.38 -0.52
CA SER A 21 11.10 16.32 0.57
C SER A 21 10.26 15.66 1.65
N GLU A 22 10.92 15.32 2.74
CA GLU A 22 10.30 15.10 4.05
C GLU A 22 9.47 16.34 4.40
N GLN A 23 8.15 16.25 4.22
CA GLN A 23 7.24 17.27 4.73
C GLN A 23 6.93 16.93 6.20
N SER A 24 7.74 17.43 7.12
CA SER A 24 7.37 17.46 8.52
C SER A 24 6.51 18.69 8.79
N VAL A 25 5.27 18.51 9.17
CA VAL A 25 4.45 19.58 9.74
C VAL A 25 4.86 19.71 11.22
N ALA A 26 5.72 20.65 11.52
CA ALA A 26 6.11 20.96 12.90
C ALA A 26 5.18 22.04 13.47
N THR A 27 4.45 21.71 14.52
CA THR A 27 3.88 22.71 15.42
C THR A 27 5.02 23.30 16.26
N ASP A 28 4.96 24.59 16.56
CA ASP A 28 6.05 25.46 17.08
C ASP A 28 6.64 25.09 18.46
N THR A 29 6.55 23.84 18.88
CA THR A 29 7.05 23.36 20.20
C THR A 29 8.45 22.75 20.16
N GLY A 30 9.15 22.77 19.03
CA GLY A 30 10.45 22.12 18.86
C GLY A 30 10.41 20.58 18.89
N LEU A 31 9.24 20.01 19.17
CA LEU A 31 8.99 18.58 19.15
C LEU A 31 8.77 18.10 17.70
N ARG A 32 9.60 17.22 17.22
CA ARG A 32 9.50 16.70 15.86
C ARG A 32 9.95 15.24 15.76
N VAL A 33 9.43 14.56 14.78
CA VAL A 33 9.82 13.19 14.43
C VAL A 33 10.42 13.19 13.03
N ALA A 34 11.52 12.44 12.86
CA ALA A 34 12.07 12.09 11.56
C ALA A 34 12.14 10.57 11.49
N ALA A 35 11.83 10.02 10.31
CA ALA A 35 11.84 8.57 10.11
C ALA A 35 12.40 8.21 8.74
N ALA A 36 12.93 6.99 8.62
CA ALA A 36 13.43 6.41 7.39
C ALA A 36 13.11 4.91 7.34
N LEU A 37 12.94 4.38 6.13
CA LEU A 37 12.79 2.94 5.87
C LEU A 37 14.15 2.34 5.52
N THR A 38 14.40 1.10 5.93
CA THR A 38 15.59 0.35 5.48
C THR A 38 15.55 0.11 3.98
N ASP A 39 14.35 -0.17 3.47
CA ASP A 39 14.11 -0.43 2.05
C ASP A 39 12.90 0.38 1.56
N ALA A 40 13.12 1.27 0.61
CA ALA A 40 12.05 2.03 -0.03
C ALA A 40 11.39 1.29 -1.20
N GLN A 41 11.94 0.14 -1.61
CA GLN A 41 11.43 -0.70 -2.69
C GLN A 41 11.41 -2.16 -2.30
N VAL A 42 10.25 -2.79 -2.43
CA VAL A 42 10.07 -4.24 -2.26
C VAL A 42 9.81 -4.88 -3.62
N LYS A 43 10.65 -5.84 -3.97
CA LYS A 43 10.52 -6.60 -5.21
C LYS A 43 9.73 -7.88 -4.95
N VAL A 44 8.62 -8.04 -5.66
CA VAL A 44 7.74 -9.21 -5.57
C VAL A 44 7.92 -10.05 -6.84
N ASP A 45 8.48 -11.23 -6.70
CA ASP A 45 8.56 -12.25 -7.77
C ASP A 45 7.61 -13.43 -7.50
N SER A 46 7.67 -14.45 -8.34
CA SER A 46 6.85 -15.66 -8.19
C SER A 46 7.20 -16.50 -6.94
N SER A 47 8.34 -16.26 -6.31
CA SER A 47 8.80 -16.92 -5.08
C SER A 47 8.53 -16.11 -3.82
N PHE A 48 7.96 -14.92 -3.95
CA PHE A 48 7.70 -14.00 -2.84
C PHE A 48 6.77 -14.62 -1.79
N ARG A 49 7.22 -14.66 -0.56
CA ARG A 49 6.48 -15.22 0.59
C ARG A 49 6.12 -14.18 1.64
N GLY A 50 6.41 -12.90 1.36
CA GLY A 50 6.29 -11.78 2.27
C GLY A 50 7.62 -11.08 2.43
N ALA A 51 7.59 -9.88 3.02
CA ALA A 51 8.78 -9.10 3.36
C ALA A 51 8.58 -8.43 4.71
N SER A 52 9.65 -8.35 5.50
CA SER A 52 9.73 -7.52 6.68
C SER A 52 10.60 -6.31 6.38
N ILE A 53 10.05 -5.12 6.64
CA ILE A 53 10.71 -3.85 6.42
C ILE A 53 10.82 -3.16 7.78
N VAL A 54 12.02 -2.71 8.10
CA VAL A 54 12.23 -1.99 9.37
C VAL A 54 12.18 -0.49 9.10
N LEU A 55 11.35 0.18 9.87
CA LEU A 55 11.27 1.63 9.95
C LEU A 55 12.02 2.09 11.19
N TYR A 56 12.98 2.96 11.01
CA TYR A 56 13.69 3.65 12.08
C TYR A 56 13.32 5.11 12.10
N GLY A 57 13.31 5.69 13.29
CA GLY A 57 13.09 7.12 13.42
C GLY A 57 13.67 7.69 14.70
N ALA A 58 13.81 9.00 14.68
CA ALA A 58 14.28 9.77 15.82
C ALA A 58 13.25 10.80 16.26
N VAL A 59 13.01 10.86 17.55
CA VAL A 59 12.19 11.88 18.20
C VAL A 59 13.11 12.97 18.77
N PHE A 60 12.94 14.17 18.27
CA PHE A 60 13.61 15.36 18.82
C PHE A 60 12.67 15.99 19.87
N ASN A 61 13.00 15.79 21.12
CA ASN A 61 12.18 16.19 22.24
C ASN A 61 12.98 17.05 23.24
N PRO A 62 12.99 18.37 23.06
CA PRO A 62 13.81 19.24 23.90
C PRO A 62 13.35 19.33 25.37
N SER A 63 12.11 18.93 25.66
CA SER A 63 11.53 19.00 27.03
C SER A 63 11.62 17.70 27.81
N ASP A 64 12.12 16.62 27.21
CA ASP A 64 12.23 15.26 27.81
C ASP A 64 10.91 14.72 28.43
N GLN A 65 9.77 15.26 28.00
CA GLN A 65 8.45 14.80 28.44
C GLN A 65 8.06 13.53 27.69
N PRO A 66 7.23 12.66 28.28
CA PRO A 66 6.74 11.47 27.60
C PRO A 66 6.06 11.81 26.26
N ALA A 67 6.40 11.11 25.22
CA ALA A 67 5.79 11.24 23.91
C ALA A 67 5.60 9.85 23.31
N ASP A 68 4.48 9.66 22.63
CA ASP A 68 4.13 8.39 21.99
C ASP A 68 4.33 8.47 20.51
N VAL A 69 4.77 7.37 19.92
CA VAL A 69 4.95 7.23 18.48
C VAL A 69 3.93 6.24 17.93
N VAL A 70 3.27 6.64 16.86
CA VAL A 70 2.33 5.80 16.11
C VAL A 70 2.75 5.76 14.65
N VAL A 71 2.98 4.58 14.13
CA VAL A 71 3.31 4.33 12.73
C VAL A 71 2.07 3.77 12.04
N VAL A 72 1.65 4.42 10.96
CA VAL A 72 0.55 3.97 10.11
C VAL A 72 1.09 3.68 8.73
N VAL A 73 0.86 2.48 8.21
CA VAL A 73 1.24 2.11 6.85
C VAL A 73 -0.02 1.77 6.07
N ARG A 74 -0.25 2.51 4.98
CA ARG A 74 -1.39 2.33 4.08
C ARG A 74 -0.89 1.94 2.69
N GLY A 75 -1.36 0.80 2.18
CA GLY A 75 -1.16 0.36 0.80
C GLY A 75 -2.14 1.00 -0.17
N PRO A 76 -2.00 0.72 -1.48
CA PRO A 76 -2.91 1.19 -2.51
C PRO A 76 -4.33 0.66 -2.26
N ASP A 77 -5.33 1.44 -2.67
CA ASP A 77 -6.72 1.02 -2.57
C ASP A 77 -6.99 -0.19 -3.49
N ALA A 78 -7.72 -1.15 -2.98
CA ALA A 78 -8.06 -2.37 -3.71
C ALA A 78 -9.56 -2.65 -3.57
N PRO A 79 -10.26 -2.92 -4.68
CA PRO A 79 -11.69 -3.21 -4.63
C PRO A 79 -11.96 -4.50 -3.85
N VAL A 80 -12.91 -4.44 -2.92
CA VAL A 80 -13.32 -5.58 -2.11
C VAL A 80 -14.76 -5.95 -2.46
N ARG A 81 -14.96 -7.16 -2.96
CA ARG A 81 -16.28 -7.70 -3.28
C ARG A 81 -16.75 -8.63 -2.16
N LEU A 82 -17.85 -8.28 -1.54
CA LEU A 82 -18.48 -9.04 -0.45
C LEU A 82 -19.82 -9.63 -0.88
N VAL A 83 -20.09 -10.84 -0.42
CA VAL A 83 -21.37 -11.53 -0.61
C VAL A 83 -21.82 -12.05 0.75
N ARG A 84 -23.06 -11.73 1.15
CA ARG A 84 -23.68 -12.27 2.37
C ARG A 84 -24.47 -13.52 2.01
N LYS A 85 -24.33 -14.58 2.80
CA LYS A 85 -25.22 -15.73 2.70
C LYS A 85 -26.48 -15.47 3.52
N THR A 86 -27.65 -15.57 2.88
CA THR A 86 -28.96 -15.44 3.51
C THR A 86 -29.70 -16.76 3.43
N ARG A 87 -30.41 -17.12 4.51
CA ARG A 87 -31.23 -18.35 4.53
C ARG A 87 -32.65 -18.00 4.11
N THR A 88 -33.07 -18.50 2.94
CA THR A 88 -34.43 -18.31 2.40
C THR A 88 -35.05 -19.69 2.20
N LEU A 89 -36.23 -19.90 2.80
CA LEU A 89 -36.96 -21.19 2.73
C LEU A 89 -36.09 -22.42 3.09
N GLY A 90 -35.20 -22.28 4.07
CA GLY A 90 -34.30 -23.36 4.51
C GLY A 90 -33.01 -23.54 3.67
N VAL A 91 -32.86 -22.88 2.56
CA VAL A 91 -31.70 -22.95 1.67
C VAL A 91 -30.83 -21.71 1.84
N TRP A 92 -29.49 -21.90 1.85
CA TRP A 92 -28.53 -20.79 1.87
C TRP A 92 -28.31 -20.25 0.46
N LEU A 93 -28.72 -19.01 0.24
CA LEU A 93 -28.52 -18.29 -1.02
C LEU A 93 -27.51 -17.16 -0.84
N ASN A 94 -26.72 -16.91 -1.86
CA ASN A 94 -25.86 -15.74 -1.89
C ASN A 94 -26.68 -14.47 -2.17
N SER A 95 -26.54 -13.46 -1.31
CA SER A 95 -27.11 -12.13 -1.58
C SER A 95 -26.43 -11.49 -2.78
N ARG A 96 -27.00 -10.38 -3.25
CA ARG A 96 -26.33 -9.54 -4.25
C ARG A 96 -24.98 -9.06 -3.72
N PRO A 97 -23.91 -9.11 -4.52
CA PRO A 97 -22.58 -8.67 -4.09
C PRO A 97 -22.56 -7.16 -3.85
N VAL A 98 -21.80 -6.76 -2.83
CA VAL A 98 -21.46 -5.37 -2.54
C VAL A 98 -20.00 -5.14 -2.88
N LEU A 99 -19.70 -4.06 -3.60
CA LEU A 99 -18.35 -3.68 -4.00
C LEU A 99 -17.91 -2.44 -3.22
N PHE A 100 -16.84 -2.53 -2.47
CA PHE A 100 -16.16 -1.41 -1.84
C PHE A 100 -14.95 -1.04 -2.69
N GLU A 101 -14.86 0.20 -3.16
CA GLU A 101 -13.79 0.66 -4.05
C GLU A 101 -12.66 1.39 -3.30
N GLY A 102 -12.95 2.02 -2.17
CA GLY A 102 -12.00 2.84 -1.40
C GLY A 102 -11.39 2.15 -0.18
N ALA A 103 -11.36 0.82 -0.13
CA ALA A 103 -10.71 0.10 0.96
C ALA A 103 -9.20 -0.05 0.66
N PRO A 104 -8.29 0.34 1.59
CA PRO A 104 -6.87 0.07 1.41
C PRO A 104 -6.62 -1.42 1.21
N GLY A 105 -5.76 -1.75 0.28
CA GLY A 105 -5.36 -3.13 0.03
C GLY A 105 -4.54 -3.72 1.19
N PHE A 106 -3.81 -2.86 1.89
CA PHE A 106 -3.03 -3.15 3.09
C PHE A 106 -3.14 -1.99 4.08
N TYR A 107 -3.22 -2.30 5.37
CA TYR A 107 -3.24 -1.31 6.44
C TYR A 107 -2.60 -1.88 7.70
N MET A 108 -1.63 -1.18 8.24
CA MET A 108 -0.96 -1.55 9.48
C MET A 108 -0.83 -0.34 10.39
N THR A 109 -1.06 -0.57 11.67
CA THR A 109 -0.79 0.43 12.72
C THR A 109 0.08 -0.22 13.77
N ALA A 110 1.22 0.41 14.06
CA ALA A 110 2.10 0.05 15.16
C ALA A 110 2.25 1.25 16.10
N SER A 111 2.25 1.03 17.40
CA SER A 111 2.31 2.10 18.39
C SER A 111 3.18 1.72 19.59
N THR A 112 3.58 2.71 20.38
CA THR A 112 4.36 2.51 21.61
C THR A 112 3.53 1.94 22.76
N ARG A 113 2.21 2.09 22.70
CA ARG A 113 1.21 1.55 23.64
C ARG A 113 -0.15 1.55 22.97
N PRO A 114 -1.20 0.96 23.56
CA PRO A 114 -2.53 0.94 22.96
C PRO A 114 -3.00 2.33 22.53
N LEU A 115 -3.59 2.44 21.33
CA LEU A 115 -4.02 3.73 20.76
C LEU A 115 -5.01 4.47 21.64
N SER A 116 -5.88 3.74 22.40
CA SER A 116 -6.82 4.31 23.36
C SER A 116 -6.14 5.08 24.51
N ASP A 117 -4.89 4.72 24.81
CA ASP A 117 -4.11 5.32 25.89
C ASP A 117 -3.26 6.50 25.37
N ILE A 118 -3.08 6.57 24.05
CA ILE A 118 -2.31 7.62 23.37
C ILE A 118 -3.18 8.84 23.08
N ALA A 119 -4.38 8.63 22.50
CA ALA A 119 -5.27 9.72 22.10
C ALA A 119 -6.74 9.31 22.18
N ASP A 120 -7.62 10.30 22.27
CA ASP A 120 -9.04 10.05 22.33
C ASP A 120 -9.61 9.54 20.99
N PHE A 121 -10.80 8.93 21.05
CA PHE A 121 -11.49 8.41 19.88
C PHE A 121 -11.73 9.48 18.79
N GLY A 122 -12.03 10.71 19.19
CA GLY A 122 -12.29 11.82 18.28
C GLY A 122 -11.05 12.24 17.49
N GLN A 123 -9.89 12.26 18.16
CA GLN A 123 -8.60 12.55 17.52
C GLN A 123 -8.21 11.44 16.55
N LEU A 124 -8.20 10.19 17.00
CA LEU A 124 -7.87 9.03 16.16
C LEU A 124 -8.74 8.95 14.91
N ARG A 125 -10.05 9.25 15.06
CA ARG A 125 -10.98 9.27 13.95
C ARG A 125 -10.73 10.42 12.97
N ARG A 126 -10.36 11.61 13.46
CA ARG A 126 -10.00 12.76 12.58
C ARG A 126 -8.76 12.47 11.76
N LEU A 127 -7.76 11.85 12.37
CA LEU A 127 -6.50 11.49 11.72
C LEU A 127 -6.60 10.21 10.89
N GLY A 128 -7.64 9.40 11.09
CA GLY A 128 -7.79 8.09 10.43
C GLY A 128 -6.78 7.05 10.92
N VAL A 129 -6.31 7.20 12.17
CA VAL A 129 -5.33 6.32 12.79
C VAL A 129 -6.02 5.15 13.48
N GLY A 130 -5.65 3.92 13.10
CA GLY A 130 -6.24 2.69 13.61
C GLY A 130 -7.28 2.09 12.66
N VAL A 131 -7.38 0.77 12.64
CA VAL A 131 -8.28 0.01 11.77
C VAL A 131 -9.75 0.41 12.00
N ASP A 132 -10.12 0.69 13.25
CA ASP A 132 -11.48 1.10 13.61
C ASP A 132 -11.85 2.50 13.10
N HIS A 133 -10.87 3.34 12.82
CA HIS A 133 -11.04 4.71 12.33
C HIS A 133 -10.83 4.85 10.83
N LEU A 134 -10.45 3.76 10.17
CA LEU A 134 -10.19 3.72 8.74
C LEU A 134 -11.44 4.13 7.95
N ARG A 135 -11.29 5.10 7.06
CA ARG A 135 -12.35 5.48 6.12
C ARG A 135 -12.40 4.45 5.00
N ILE A 136 -13.53 3.77 4.89
CA ILE A 136 -13.84 2.85 3.80
C ILE A 136 -15.07 3.42 3.12
N ASP A 137 -14.93 3.88 1.89
CA ASP A 137 -16.03 4.51 1.18
C ASP A 137 -17.07 3.47 0.78
N ALA A 138 -18.32 3.75 1.16
CA ALA A 138 -19.46 2.97 0.70
C ALA A 138 -19.76 3.36 -0.75
N PRO A 139 -20.10 2.40 -1.60
CA PRO A 139 -20.50 2.70 -2.95
C PRO A 139 -21.83 3.47 -2.97
N ASP A 140 -21.91 4.55 -3.74
CA ASP A 140 -23.10 5.44 -3.79
C ASP A 140 -24.16 5.02 -4.81
N GLU A 141 -23.85 4.12 -5.77
CA GLU A 141 -24.75 3.75 -6.86
C GLU A 141 -24.79 2.26 -7.18
N GLN A 142 -25.90 1.81 -7.81
CA GLN A 142 -25.97 0.47 -8.41
C GLN A 142 -25.11 0.41 -9.67
N ARG A 143 -24.06 -0.36 -9.67
CA ARG A 143 -23.21 -0.58 -10.83
C ARG A 143 -23.42 -1.98 -11.39
N THR A 144 -23.68 -2.08 -12.68
CA THR A 144 -23.72 -3.35 -13.37
C THR A 144 -22.30 -3.71 -13.82
N VAL A 145 -21.74 -4.76 -13.24
CA VAL A 145 -20.41 -5.26 -13.61
C VAL A 145 -20.58 -6.50 -14.48
N THR A 146 -20.03 -6.46 -15.70
CA THR A 146 -19.98 -7.64 -16.57
C THR A 146 -18.68 -8.39 -16.31
N ARG A 147 -18.78 -9.61 -15.80
CA ARG A 147 -17.63 -10.47 -15.55
C ARG A 147 -17.84 -11.80 -16.27
N TYR A 148 -16.88 -12.22 -17.10
CA TYR A 148 -16.97 -13.45 -17.91
C TYR A 148 -18.26 -13.55 -18.76
N GLY A 149 -18.75 -12.41 -19.30
CA GLY A 149 -19.97 -12.38 -20.12
C GLY A 149 -21.29 -12.40 -19.33
N VAL A 150 -21.25 -12.53 -18.01
CA VAL A 150 -22.44 -12.47 -17.14
C VAL A 150 -22.58 -11.07 -16.55
N ARG A 151 -23.78 -10.49 -16.68
CA ARG A 151 -24.12 -9.22 -16.02
C ARG A 151 -24.50 -9.47 -14.57
N ASP A 152 -23.72 -8.93 -13.65
CA ASP A 152 -23.98 -8.99 -12.22
C ASP A 152 -24.33 -7.59 -11.71
N VAL A 153 -25.45 -7.47 -10.99
CA VAL A 153 -25.88 -6.19 -10.41
C VAL A 153 -25.28 -6.06 -9.01
N VAL A 154 -24.39 -5.11 -8.85
CA VAL A 154 -23.76 -4.80 -7.57
C VAL A 154 -24.56 -3.72 -6.87
N ILE A 155 -24.99 -3.96 -5.62
CA ILE A 155 -25.67 -2.96 -4.80
C ILE A 155 -24.62 -2.01 -4.23
N SER A 156 -24.87 -0.74 -4.38
CA SER A 156 -23.98 0.32 -3.99
C SER A 156 -24.51 1.21 -2.85
N ARG A 157 -25.79 1.16 -2.50
CA ARG A 157 -26.33 1.82 -1.31
C ARG A 157 -26.52 0.84 -0.18
N LEU A 158 -25.79 1.02 0.91
CA LEU A 158 -25.80 0.10 2.06
C LEU A 158 -26.69 0.59 3.19
N GLY A 159 -27.06 1.87 3.23
CA GLY A 159 -27.93 2.45 4.26
C GLY A 159 -27.47 2.05 5.67
N GLU A 160 -28.42 1.54 6.48
CA GLU A 160 -28.18 1.11 7.85
C GLU A 160 -27.22 -0.11 7.97
N ASP A 161 -27.13 -0.93 6.92
CA ASP A 161 -26.24 -2.11 6.88
C ASP A 161 -24.75 -1.77 6.67
N TYR A 162 -24.40 -0.48 6.44
CA TYR A 162 -23.02 -0.07 6.15
C TYR A 162 -22.03 -0.51 7.23
N LEU A 163 -22.37 -0.34 8.49
CA LEU A 163 -21.47 -0.71 9.60
C LEU A 163 -21.18 -2.22 9.64
N ASP A 164 -22.17 -3.04 9.34
CA ASP A 164 -21.99 -4.50 9.32
C ASP A 164 -21.12 -4.95 8.14
N TRP A 165 -21.31 -4.33 6.97
CA TRP A 165 -20.47 -4.59 5.81
C TRP A 165 -19.04 -4.10 6.02
N ARG A 166 -18.86 -2.91 6.62
CA ARG A 166 -17.54 -2.38 6.97
C ARG A 166 -16.80 -3.32 7.93
N ARG A 167 -17.45 -3.81 8.98
CA ARG A 167 -16.87 -4.81 9.89
C ARG A 167 -16.51 -6.11 9.16
N ALA A 168 -17.30 -6.52 8.17
CA ALA A 168 -17.01 -7.70 7.38
C ALA A 168 -15.77 -7.50 6.50
N VAL A 169 -15.57 -6.31 5.89
CA VAL A 169 -14.35 -5.96 5.15
C VAL A 169 -13.14 -6.06 6.07
N ILE A 170 -13.19 -5.41 7.23
CA ILE A 170 -12.09 -5.39 8.21
C ILE A 170 -11.72 -6.83 8.59
N ARG A 171 -12.68 -7.63 9.06
CA ARG A 171 -12.42 -9.03 9.45
C ARG A 171 -11.82 -9.88 8.34
N LEU A 172 -12.26 -9.71 7.10
CA LEU A 172 -11.68 -10.42 5.95
C LEU A 172 -10.24 -10.03 5.67
N LYS A 173 -9.93 -8.74 5.80
CA LYS A 173 -8.58 -8.22 5.62
C LYS A 173 -7.65 -8.63 6.77
N GLU A 174 -8.13 -8.64 8.02
CA GLU A 174 -7.41 -9.15 9.18
C GLU A 174 -7.12 -10.66 9.04
N ALA A 175 -8.12 -11.45 8.64
CA ALA A 175 -7.94 -12.88 8.40
C ALA A 175 -6.94 -13.19 7.27
N ALA A 176 -6.74 -12.27 6.35
CA ALA A 176 -5.74 -12.35 5.29
C ALA A 176 -4.37 -11.73 5.67
N ALA A 177 -4.20 -11.32 6.94
CA ALA A 177 -3.04 -10.58 7.45
C ALA A 177 -2.73 -9.27 6.66
N LEU A 178 -3.74 -8.71 5.99
CA LEU A 178 -3.63 -7.45 5.25
C LEU A 178 -3.91 -6.23 6.13
N TYR A 179 -4.69 -6.43 7.22
CA TYR A 179 -4.92 -5.41 8.24
C TYR A 179 -4.36 -5.91 9.55
N ASN A 180 -3.51 -5.10 10.17
CA ASN A 180 -2.86 -5.43 11.42
C ASN A 180 -2.82 -4.22 12.37
N THR A 181 -2.94 -4.47 13.66
CA THR A 181 -2.74 -3.48 14.72
C THR A 181 -1.84 -4.09 15.78
N ASP A 182 -0.68 -3.47 15.98
CA ASP A 182 0.30 -3.87 16.97
C ASP A 182 0.50 -2.75 18.00
N PRO A 183 -0.10 -2.86 19.20
CA PRO A 183 -0.03 -1.82 20.20
C PRO A 183 1.35 -1.65 20.85
N ASP A 184 2.25 -2.62 20.69
CA ASP A 184 3.62 -2.61 21.19
C ASP A 184 4.65 -2.70 20.04
N GLY A 185 4.20 -2.47 18.80
CA GLY A 185 4.99 -2.62 17.58
C GLY A 185 6.03 -1.53 17.35
N VAL A 186 6.02 -0.46 18.15
CA VAL A 186 7.06 0.58 18.16
C VAL A 186 7.88 0.45 19.43
N SER A 187 9.16 0.17 19.28
CA SER A 187 10.09 0.06 20.42
C SER A 187 11.17 1.13 20.37
N PHE A 188 11.43 1.78 21.49
CA PHE A 188 12.58 2.67 21.63
C PHE A 188 13.85 1.85 21.84
N VAL A 189 14.84 2.07 20.98
CA VAL A 189 16.17 1.42 21.05
C VAL A 189 17.08 2.20 21.98
N ASP A 190 16.95 3.53 22.00
CA ASP A 190 17.67 4.45 22.87
C ASP A 190 16.82 5.72 23.04
N LYS A 191 17.30 6.68 23.86
CA LYS A 191 16.63 7.97 24.06
C LYS A 191 16.35 8.65 22.73
N GLY A 192 15.06 8.69 22.37
CA GLY A 192 14.58 9.30 21.13
C GLY A 192 14.77 8.48 19.85
N LEU A 193 15.48 7.37 19.84
CA LEU A 193 15.59 6.49 18.69
C LEU A 193 14.59 5.34 18.81
N PHE A 194 13.69 5.20 17.84
CA PHE A 194 12.71 4.12 17.81
C PHE A 194 12.82 3.28 16.55
N ARG A 195 12.27 2.11 16.63
CA ARG A 195 12.12 1.18 15.50
C ARG A 195 10.72 0.59 15.48
N ALA A 196 10.20 0.36 14.28
CA ALA A 196 8.99 -0.41 14.02
C ALA A 196 9.22 -1.40 12.90
N GLU A 197 8.56 -2.55 12.95
CA GLU A 197 8.65 -3.57 11.92
C GLU A 197 7.35 -3.66 11.15
N VAL A 198 7.44 -3.57 9.83
CA VAL A 198 6.30 -3.64 8.90
C VAL A 198 6.37 -4.97 8.17
N GLU A 199 5.46 -5.87 8.49
CA GLU A 199 5.35 -7.17 7.84
C GLU A 199 4.38 -7.10 6.66
N LEU A 200 4.88 -7.28 5.46
CA LEU A 200 4.09 -7.38 4.23
C LEU A 200 3.83 -8.85 3.90
N PRO A 201 2.57 -9.32 3.94
CA PRO A 201 2.25 -10.70 3.56
C PRO A 201 2.40 -10.90 2.04
N ALA A 202 2.49 -12.17 1.62
CA ALA A 202 2.60 -12.52 0.20
C ALA A 202 1.40 -12.05 -0.65
N SER A 203 0.24 -11.84 -0.01
CA SER A 203 -0.98 -11.32 -0.63
C SER A 203 -1.07 -9.80 -0.69
N ALA A 204 -0.05 -9.08 -0.19
CA ALA A 204 -0.03 -7.62 -0.23
C ALA A 204 -0.07 -7.11 -1.67
N PRO A 205 -0.94 -6.13 -1.99
CA PRO A 205 -1.06 -5.60 -3.33
C PRO A 205 0.20 -4.85 -3.74
N THR A 206 0.54 -4.94 -5.01
CA THR A 206 1.62 -4.14 -5.59
C THR A 206 1.16 -2.71 -5.81
N GLY A 207 2.08 -1.74 -5.64
CA GLY A 207 1.80 -0.33 -5.79
C GLY A 207 2.56 0.52 -4.78
N ARG A 208 2.12 1.76 -4.64
CA ARG A 208 2.72 2.72 -3.73
C ARG A 208 2.05 2.65 -2.35
N TYR A 209 2.87 2.55 -1.34
CA TYR A 209 2.48 2.56 0.08
C TYR A 209 2.91 3.87 0.71
N TYR A 210 2.12 4.37 1.61
CA TYR A 210 2.40 5.56 2.41
C TYR A 210 2.55 5.14 3.86
N ALA A 211 3.67 5.52 4.47
CA ALA A 211 3.90 5.34 5.89
C ALA A 211 3.91 6.72 6.55
N GLU A 212 3.06 6.88 7.55
CA GLU A 212 2.94 8.09 8.36
C GLU A 212 3.43 7.77 9.77
N VAL A 213 4.36 8.56 10.26
CA VAL A 213 4.88 8.45 11.63
C VAL A 213 4.39 9.64 12.41
N TRP A 214 3.44 9.39 13.28
CA TRP A 214 2.83 10.38 14.15
C TRP A 214 3.52 10.42 15.50
N LEU A 215 3.82 11.60 15.98
CA LEU A 215 4.29 11.86 17.32
C LEU A 215 3.17 12.52 18.13
N PHE A 216 2.75 11.86 19.20
CA PHE A 216 1.71 12.36 20.11
C PHE A 216 2.31 12.82 21.40
N ARG A 217 1.73 13.90 21.96
CA ARG A 217 1.96 14.36 23.32
C ARG A 217 0.63 14.75 23.96
N GLU A 218 0.35 14.22 25.14
CA GLU A 218 -0.87 14.51 25.90
C GLU A 218 -2.17 14.33 25.09
N GLY A 219 -2.20 13.32 24.22
CA GLY A 219 -3.36 13.02 23.37
C GLY A 219 -3.45 13.80 22.06
N GLU A 220 -2.58 14.79 21.85
CA GLU A 220 -2.59 15.64 20.65
C GLU A 220 -1.42 15.31 19.71
N PRO A 221 -1.65 15.36 18.38
CA PRO A 221 -0.59 15.15 17.40
C PRO A 221 0.35 16.37 17.39
N ALA A 222 1.61 16.15 17.71
CA ALA A 222 2.62 17.19 17.77
C ALA A 222 3.45 17.30 16.47
N SER A 223 3.68 16.17 15.79
CA SER A 223 4.46 16.12 14.54
C SER A 223 4.11 14.90 13.72
N VAL A 224 4.28 14.97 12.42
CA VAL A 224 4.13 13.84 11.50
C VAL A 224 5.28 13.82 10.48
N SER A 225 5.78 12.63 10.18
CA SER A 225 6.74 12.37 9.11
C SER A 225 6.13 11.40 8.11
N ASN A 226 6.19 11.74 6.82
CA ASN A 226 5.61 10.96 5.73
C ASN A 226 6.71 10.29 4.92
N LEU A 227 6.55 8.99 4.70
CA LEU A 227 7.45 8.16 3.92
C LEU A 227 6.70 7.44 2.81
N THR A 228 7.39 7.10 1.75
CA THR A 228 6.80 6.33 0.65
C THR A 228 7.61 5.05 0.44
N LEU A 229 6.89 3.94 0.30
CA LEU A 229 7.42 2.63 -0.03
C LEU A 229 6.75 2.15 -1.32
N THR A 230 7.51 1.56 -2.22
CA THR A 230 6.98 1.00 -3.47
C THR A 230 7.13 -0.52 -3.49
N VAL A 231 6.03 -1.22 -3.73
CA VAL A 231 5.98 -2.67 -3.91
C VAL A 231 5.76 -2.97 -5.39
N GLU A 232 6.77 -3.51 -6.06
CA GLU A 232 6.75 -3.74 -7.50
C GLU A 232 6.87 -5.22 -7.84
N LYS A 233 6.10 -5.67 -8.82
CA LYS A 233 6.32 -6.99 -9.40
C LYS A 233 7.59 -6.95 -10.25
N VAL A 234 8.54 -7.78 -9.89
CA VAL A 234 9.68 -8.10 -10.73
C VAL A 234 9.43 -9.49 -11.30
N GLY A 235 9.28 -9.61 -12.61
CA GLY A 235 9.00 -10.86 -13.27
C GLY A 235 10.07 -11.20 -14.29
N PHE A 236 10.22 -12.50 -14.55
CA PHE A 236 11.09 -13.04 -15.60
C PHE A 236 10.86 -12.38 -16.97
N GLU A 237 9.64 -11.89 -17.23
CA GLU A 237 9.31 -11.12 -18.44
C GLU A 237 10.10 -9.81 -18.54
N ARG A 238 10.31 -9.11 -17.42
CA ARG A 238 11.10 -7.88 -17.41
C ARG A 238 12.58 -8.18 -17.64
N ASP A 239 13.10 -9.23 -17.04
CA ASP A 239 14.50 -9.63 -17.22
C ASP A 239 14.77 -10.06 -18.66
N ILE A 240 13.83 -10.79 -19.29
CA ILE A 240 13.91 -11.13 -20.72
C ILE A 240 13.83 -9.87 -21.57
N TYR A 241 12.90 -8.95 -21.26
CA TYR A 241 12.74 -7.71 -22.00
C TYR A 241 14.01 -6.84 -21.91
N GLU A 242 14.55 -6.64 -20.71
CA GLU A 242 15.80 -5.89 -20.50
C GLU A 242 16.98 -6.59 -21.20
N PHE A 243 17.09 -7.90 -21.11
CA PHE A 243 18.11 -8.67 -21.81
C PHE A 243 17.98 -8.54 -23.33
N ALA A 244 16.77 -8.66 -23.88
CA ALA A 244 16.51 -8.51 -25.32
C ALA A 244 16.88 -7.12 -25.85
N HIS A 245 16.66 -6.05 -25.06
CA HIS A 245 16.98 -4.68 -25.44
C HIS A 245 18.44 -4.30 -25.18
N ARG A 246 19.04 -4.84 -24.14
CA ARG A 246 20.44 -4.56 -23.78
C ARG A 246 21.44 -5.33 -24.68
N HIS A 247 21.04 -6.53 -25.12
CA HIS A 247 21.87 -7.41 -25.97
C HIS A 247 21.07 -8.05 -27.10
N PRO A 248 20.55 -7.26 -28.07
CA PRO A 248 19.60 -7.74 -29.08
C PRO A 248 20.18 -8.85 -29.97
N TRP A 249 21.47 -8.80 -30.26
CA TRP A 249 22.13 -9.84 -31.06
C TRP A 249 22.26 -11.18 -30.30
N LEU A 250 22.56 -11.15 -28.99
CA LEU A 250 22.60 -12.36 -28.14
C LEU A 250 21.24 -12.99 -28.01
N TYR A 251 20.19 -12.15 -27.82
CA TYR A 251 18.81 -12.63 -27.79
C TYR A 251 18.39 -13.30 -29.09
N GLY A 252 18.74 -12.73 -30.24
CA GLY A 252 18.49 -13.32 -31.55
C GLY A 252 19.17 -14.67 -31.72
N VAL A 253 20.45 -14.79 -31.36
CA VAL A 253 21.20 -16.05 -31.40
C VAL A 253 20.56 -17.09 -30.48
N LEU A 254 20.17 -16.71 -29.26
CA LEU A 254 19.51 -17.61 -28.32
C LEU A 254 18.19 -18.14 -28.85
N CYS A 255 17.36 -17.28 -29.47
CA CYS A 255 16.10 -17.69 -30.11
C CYS A 255 16.32 -18.68 -31.23
N VAL A 256 17.32 -18.48 -32.09
CA VAL A 256 17.64 -19.41 -33.20
C VAL A 256 18.13 -20.77 -32.64
N LEU A 257 18.96 -20.79 -31.63
CA LEU A 257 19.40 -22.02 -30.97
C LEU A 257 18.26 -22.80 -30.33
N LEU A 258 17.34 -22.12 -29.64
CA LEU A 258 16.15 -22.73 -29.04
C LEU A 258 15.22 -23.29 -30.12
N ALA A 259 14.99 -22.56 -31.23
CA ALA A 259 14.19 -23.05 -32.33
C ALA A 259 14.82 -24.27 -33.02
N ALA A 260 16.11 -24.27 -33.23
CA ALA A 260 16.83 -25.43 -33.80
C ALA A 260 16.81 -26.64 -32.84
N ALA A 261 16.99 -26.44 -31.55
CA ALA A 261 16.94 -27.51 -30.55
C ALA A 261 15.55 -28.13 -30.44
N THR A 262 14.50 -27.29 -30.39
CA THR A 262 13.10 -27.78 -30.38
C THR A 262 12.72 -28.49 -31.66
N GLY A 263 13.10 -27.96 -32.84
CA GLY A 263 12.87 -28.60 -34.14
C GLY A 263 13.60 -29.95 -34.25
N TYR A 264 14.86 -30.02 -33.82
CA TYR A 264 15.62 -31.26 -33.79
C TYR A 264 15.03 -32.27 -32.80
N GLY A 265 14.65 -31.84 -31.61
CA GLY A 265 14.00 -32.69 -30.61
C GLY A 265 12.67 -33.26 -31.11
N ALA A 266 11.81 -32.42 -31.67
CA ALA A 266 10.56 -32.84 -32.27
C ALA A 266 10.78 -33.87 -33.42
N SER A 267 11.73 -33.61 -34.30
CA SER A 267 12.09 -34.55 -35.37
C SER A 267 12.53 -35.92 -34.87
N ARG A 268 13.29 -35.95 -33.74
CA ARG A 268 13.71 -37.22 -33.10
C ARG A 268 12.56 -37.99 -32.49
N VAL A 269 11.62 -37.28 -31.81
CA VAL A 269 10.44 -37.92 -31.19
C VAL A 269 9.52 -38.50 -32.24
N PHE A 270 9.16 -37.72 -33.27
CA PHE A 270 8.26 -38.18 -34.31
C PHE A 270 8.88 -39.31 -35.19
N ARG A 271 10.20 -39.35 -35.35
CA ARG A 271 10.89 -40.44 -36.08
C ARG A 271 10.91 -41.77 -35.32
N ARG A 272 10.62 -41.77 -33.99
CA ARG A 272 10.54 -43.00 -33.18
C ARG A 272 9.12 -43.58 -33.09
N VAL A 273 8.11 -42.81 -33.45
CA VAL A 273 6.68 -43.19 -33.38
C VAL A 273 6.12 -43.62 -34.74
N GLY A 274 6.81 -43.38 -35.85
CA GLY A 274 6.53 -43.90 -37.16
C GLY A 274 7.54 -45.00 -37.55
#